data_01ea006a2e4424070386922ed3446e5a
#
_entry.id   01ea006a2e4424070386922ed3446e5a
#
_cell.length_a   1.000
_cell.length_b   1.000
_cell.length_c   1.000
_cell.angle_alpha   90.00
_cell.angle_beta   90.00
_cell.angle_gamma   90.00
#
_symmetry.space_group_name_H-M   'P 1'
#
loop_
_entity.id
_entity.type
_entity.pdbx_description
1 polymer ?
#
loop_
_entity_poly.entity_id
_entity_poly.type
_entity_poly.pdbx_seq_one_letter_code
_entity_poly.pdbx_strand_id
1 'polypeptide(L)'
;MACISHSFRAPMKIGQLPVANQRQFPNKASQLLFLHPKSFRSLKFCDFQRYNRFNRYQSYTAIFNSLSSDGISEERISVLVIGGGGREHSLCYALKRSQSCDAVFCAPGNPGISNAGDATCIEDLDIFDSSAVIAFCHKWEIGLVVVGPEAPLVSGLTNDLLKAGIHAFGPSSEAAALEGSKNFMKSICDKYGIPTAKLQRSISRNKGXXXKADGLAAGKGVIVAMTLQEAFEAVDSILVDGSFGKAGSSIIVEEFLEGEEASFFALVDGVNALPLESAQDHKRVGDRDTGPNTGGMGAYCPAPVLTQELQSLVMSSIILPTVAGMAKEGCKFVGVLYAGLMIEKKSGLPKLIEYNVRFGDPECQVLMVRLESDLAQVLLAACKGELNSVSLEWAPGSAMVVVMASNGYPGSYVKGTKIKNIEEAEAAAPGVKIFHAGTAVDADGDYVANGGRVLGITAKGKDLEEARDRAYRAVEEIKWEGGFYRKDIGWRALPLKQKSL
;
A
#
# COMPACT_ATOMS: atom_id res chain seq x y z
N MET A 1 -22.33 23.96 -52.83
CA MET A 1 -21.90 25.28 -53.31
C MET A 1 -20.92 25.85 -52.29
N ALA A 2 -19.67 25.80 -52.61
CA ALA A 2 -18.65 26.85 -52.68
C ALA A 2 -18.38 27.55 -51.32
N CYS A 3 -17.19 27.81 -50.85
CA CYS A 3 -15.85 27.92 -51.42
C CYS A 3 -14.77 27.75 -50.39
N ILE A 4 -13.66 27.24 -50.86
CA ILE A 4 -12.35 27.07 -50.22
C ILE A 4 -11.66 28.43 -50.08
N SER A 5 -10.90 28.64 -48.96
CA SER A 5 -9.73 29.51 -49.06
C SER A 5 -8.61 29.02 -48.14
N HIS A 6 -7.50 28.69 -48.79
CA HIS A 6 -6.20 28.39 -48.17
C HIS A 6 -5.48 29.68 -47.81
N SER A 7 -4.76 29.71 -46.70
CA SER A 7 -3.66 30.65 -46.56
C SER A 7 -2.47 29.95 -45.87
N PHE A 8 -1.38 29.85 -46.64
CA PHE A 8 -0.05 29.47 -46.19
C PHE A 8 0.59 30.62 -45.43
N ARG A 9 1.29 30.34 -44.36
CA ARG A 9 2.29 31.25 -43.80
C ARG A 9 3.63 30.50 -43.62
N ALA A 10 4.70 31.17 -44.06
CA ALA A 10 6.08 30.72 -44.09
C ALA A 10 6.78 30.86 -42.74
N PRO A 11 7.94 30.17 -42.51
CA PRO A 11 8.58 30.08 -41.19
C PRO A 11 9.39 31.32 -40.81
N MET A 12 9.39 31.63 -39.51
CA MET A 12 10.22 32.71 -38.93
C MET A 12 11.65 32.25 -38.71
N LYS A 13 12.58 33.16 -38.96
CA LYS A 13 14.04 33.00 -38.76
C LYS A 13 14.42 33.09 -37.27
N ILE A 14 15.30 32.21 -36.86
CA ILE A 14 15.93 32.20 -35.52
C ILE A 14 17.03 33.27 -35.50
N GLY A 15 16.90 34.23 -34.57
CA GLY A 15 17.91 35.25 -34.32
C GLY A 15 18.98 34.75 -33.33
N GLN A 16 20.24 34.99 -33.64
CA GLN A 16 21.40 34.70 -32.83
C GLN A 16 21.52 35.69 -31.65
N LEU A 17 21.81 35.19 -30.47
CA LEU A 17 22.19 35.98 -29.29
C LEU A 17 23.72 35.88 -29.06
N PRO A 18 24.37 36.92 -28.53
CA PRO A 18 25.85 37.04 -28.52
C PRO A 18 26.49 36.31 -27.35
N VAL A 19 27.74 35.89 -27.62
CA VAL A 19 28.68 35.20 -26.74
C VAL A 19 29.27 36.21 -25.73
N ALA A 20 29.22 35.87 -24.44
CA ALA A 20 29.88 36.64 -23.39
C ALA A 20 31.08 35.85 -22.80
N ASN A 21 32.14 36.57 -22.65
CA ASN A 21 33.52 36.26 -22.26
C ASN A 21 33.78 35.17 -21.20
N GLN A 22 34.78 34.35 -21.54
CA GLN A 22 35.51 33.45 -20.64
C GLN A 22 36.45 34.25 -19.73
N ARG A 23 36.45 33.98 -18.44
CA ARG A 23 37.55 34.31 -17.53
C ARG A 23 38.32 33.05 -17.15
N GLN A 24 39.61 33.04 -17.44
CA GLN A 24 40.57 31.99 -17.12
C GLN A 24 40.91 31.98 -15.62
N PHE A 25 41.04 30.76 -15.06
CA PHE A 25 41.81 30.53 -13.82
C PHE A 25 42.82 29.39 -14.07
N PRO A 26 43.97 29.43 -13.37
CA PRO A 26 45.16 28.66 -13.83
C PRO A 26 45.24 27.24 -13.29
N ASN A 27 45.87 26.40 -14.10
CA ASN A 27 46.27 25.03 -13.85
C ASN A 27 47.25 24.87 -12.68
N LYS A 28 47.06 23.84 -11.86
CA LYS A 28 48.18 23.15 -11.22
C LYS A 28 48.01 21.66 -11.45
N ALA A 29 48.93 21.13 -12.22
CA ALA A 29 49.14 19.71 -12.43
C ALA A 29 49.95 19.10 -11.28
N SER A 30 49.66 17.89 -10.87
CA SER A 30 50.73 16.96 -10.45
C SER A 30 50.21 15.50 -10.34
N GLN A 31 50.77 14.73 -11.16
CA GLN A 31 51.34 13.40 -11.02
C GLN A 31 50.38 12.21 -10.80
N LEU A 32 50.24 11.51 -11.95
CA LEU A 32 49.88 10.10 -12.05
C LEU A 32 50.96 9.19 -11.48
N LEU A 33 50.59 8.21 -10.70
CA LEU A 33 51.38 7.02 -10.44
C LEU A 33 50.54 5.78 -10.80
N PHE A 34 51.04 5.08 -11.81
CA PHE A 34 50.54 3.76 -12.24
C PHE A 34 50.99 2.68 -11.26
N LEU A 35 50.10 1.84 -10.77
CA LEU A 35 50.46 0.55 -10.19
C LEU A 35 49.61 -0.58 -10.78
N HIS A 36 50.30 -1.62 -11.21
CA HIS A 36 49.81 -2.82 -11.89
C HIS A 36 49.07 -3.78 -10.92
N PRO A 37 48.12 -4.61 -11.41
CA PRO A 37 47.34 -5.49 -10.54
C PRO A 37 48.04 -6.84 -10.35
N LYS A 38 48.24 -7.25 -9.09
CA LYS A 38 48.48 -8.67 -8.75
C LYS A 38 47.93 -8.99 -7.35
N SER A 39 47.25 -10.12 -7.33
CA SER A 39 46.91 -10.99 -6.19
C SER A 39 45.76 -10.57 -5.27
N PHE A 40 44.63 -11.13 -5.57
CA PHE A 40 43.58 -11.44 -4.58
C PHE A 40 44.05 -12.61 -3.70
N ARG A 41 44.29 -12.37 -2.45
CA ARG A 41 44.30 -13.42 -1.42
C ARG A 41 43.78 -12.86 -0.07
N SER A 42 42.72 -13.47 0.39
CA SER A 42 42.19 -13.53 1.78
C SER A 42 42.11 -12.22 2.56
N LEU A 43 40.93 -11.64 2.58
CA LEU A 43 40.52 -10.79 3.70
C LEU A 43 39.89 -11.68 4.77
N LYS A 44 40.58 -11.76 5.88
CA LYS A 44 40.13 -12.51 7.06
C LYS A 44 39.01 -11.80 7.77
N PHE A 45 38.06 -12.60 8.22
CA PHE A 45 36.97 -12.41 9.16
C PHE A 45 37.41 -11.64 10.42
N CYS A 46 37.42 -10.31 10.41
CA CYS A 46 37.74 -9.55 11.64
C CYS A 46 37.09 -8.16 11.75
N ASP A 47 35.89 -7.97 11.24
CA ASP A 47 35.18 -6.70 11.47
C ASP A 47 33.71 -6.85 11.86
N PHE A 48 33.35 -8.00 12.43
CA PHE A 48 31.97 -8.27 12.86
C PHE A 48 31.71 -7.91 14.34
N GLN A 49 32.70 -7.35 15.04
CA GLN A 49 32.52 -7.07 16.50
C GLN A 49 32.19 -5.61 16.86
N ARG A 50 31.98 -4.73 15.88
CA ARG A 50 31.60 -3.33 16.21
C ARG A 50 30.09 -3.06 16.12
N TYR A 51 29.29 -4.05 15.71
CA TYR A 51 27.84 -3.85 15.57
C TYR A 51 27.01 -4.32 16.79
N ASN A 52 27.65 -4.92 17.78
CA ASN A 52 26.96 -5.49 18.96
C ASN A 52 26.88 -4.52 20.16
N ARG A 53 26.85 -3.20 19.93
CA ARG A 53 26.62 -2.24 21.01
C ARG A 53 25.15 -1.76 21.12
N PHE A 54 24.24 -2.32 20.35
CA PHE A 54 22.83 -1.92 20.38
C PHE A 54 21.92 -2.80 21.27
N ASN A 55 22.45 -3.89 21.85
CA ASN A 55 21.65 -4.80 22.66
C ASN A 55 21.75 -4.56 24.18
N ARG A 56 21.96 -3.32 24.62
CA ARG A 56 21.94 -3.01 26.07
C ARG A 56 20.75 -2.11 26.47
N TYR A 57 19.67 -2.12 25.72
CA TYR A 57 18.48 -1.32 26.08
C TYR A 57 17.34 -2.13 26.73
N GLN A 58 17.56 -3.42 27.02
CA GLN A 58 16.50 -4.24 27.66
C GLN A 58 16.45 -4.19 29.20
N SER A 59 17.32 -3.43 29.84
CA SER A 59 17.33 -3.39 31.30
C SER A 59 16.85 -2.08 31.96
N TYR A 60 16.38 -1.12 31.17
CA TYR A 60 15.87 0.15 31.71
C TYR A 60 14.35 0.27 31.77
N THR A 61 13.62 -0.69 31.22
CA THR A 61 12.15 -0.65 31.19
C THR A 61 11.49 -0.99 32.53
N ALA A 62 12.22 -1.59 33.45
CA ALA A 62 11.65 -2.03 34.74
C ALA A 62 11.62 -0.94 35.83
N ILE A 63 12.30 0.21 35.60
CA ILE A 63 12.38 1.25 36.64
C ILE A 63 11.38 2.40 36.39
N PHE A 64 10.87 2.55 35.16
CA PHE A 64 9.94 3.63 34.86
C PHE A 64 8.46 3.33 35.18
N ASN A 65 8.12 2.06 35.42
CA ASN A 65 6.73 1.68 35.71
C ASN A 65 6.30 1.87 37.17
N SER A 66 7.12 2.46 38.03
CA SER A 66 6.77 2.67 39.44
C SER A 66 6.53 4.12 39.87
N LEU A 67 6.53 5.06 38.91
CA LEU A 67 6.40 6.49 39.22
C LEU A 67 5.29 7.21 38.44
N SER A 68 4.24 6.53 38.05
CA SER A 68 3.08 7.23 37.45
C SER A 68 1.77 6.69 38.00
N SER A 69 1.44 7.09 39.22
CA SER A 69 0.08 6.93 39.74
C SER A 69 -0.55 8.27 40.13
N ASP A 70 -0.19 9.35 39.43
CA ASP A 70 -0.97 10.58 39.49
C ASP A 70 -1.70 10.71 38.16
N GLY A 71 -3.03 10.60 38.20
CA GLY A 71 -3.91 10.52 37.04
C GLY A 71 -3.81 11.74 36.12
N ILE A 72 -2.88 11.67 35.16
CA ILE A 72 -3.01 12.45 33.95
C ILE A 72 -4.00 11.63 33.10
N SER A 73 -5.23 12.10 33.00
CA SER A 73 -6.16 11.55 32.02
C SER A 73 -5.54 11.77 30.64
N GLU A 74 -5.00 10.74 30.03
CA GLU A 74 -4.59 10.83 28.61
C GLU A 74 -5.82 11.27 27.83
N GLU A 75 -5.69 12.42 27.18
CA GLU A 75 -6.78 13.02 26.42
C GLU A 75 -7.13 12.12 25.24
N ARG A 76 -8.30 11.50 25.31
CA ARG A 76 -8.79 10.62 24.26
C ARG A 76 -9.24 11.47 23.07
N ILE A 77 -9.00 10.98 21.85
CA ILE A 77 -9.31 11.72 20.63
C ILE A 77 -10.45 11.05 19.84
N SER A 78 -11.25 11.87 19.17
CA SER A 78 -12.17 11.38 18.14
C SER A 78 -11.41 11.24 16.82
N VAL A 79 -11.65 10.16 16.08
CA VAL A 79 -10.95 9.84 14.83
C VAL A 79 -11.95 9.75 13.68
N LEU A 80 -11.64 10.40 12.54
CA LEU A 80 -12.41 10.25 11.30
C LEU A 80 -11.60 9.41 10.29
N VAL A 81 -12.17 8.29 9.86
CA VAL A 81 -11.61 7.45 8.79
C VAL A 81 -12.29 7.83 7.46
N ILE A 82 -11.49 8.19 6.45
CA ILE A 82 -11.97 8.53 5.11
C ILE A 82 -11.98 7.26 4.25
N GLY A 83 -13.13 6.93 3.68
CA GLY A 83 -13.34 5.78 2.81
C GLY A 83 -14.47 4.88 3.30
N GLY A 84 -14.72 3.76 2.63
CA GLY A 84 -15.83 2.87 2.99
C GLY A 84 -15.61 1.43 2.50
N GLY A 85 -14.37 1.03 2.30
CA GLY A 85 -14.02 -0.34 1.90
C GLY A 85 -13.66 -1.25 3.08
N GLY A 86 -13.21 -2.45 2.76
CA GLY A 86 -12.78 -3.42 3.77
C GLY A 86 -11.57 -2.96 4.56
N ARG A 87 -10.68 -2.22 3.92
CA ARG A 87 -9.54 -1.57 4.56
C ARG A 87 -10.02 -0.58 5.63
N GLU A 88 -10.95 0.31 5.27
CA GLU A 88 -11.47 1.29 6.22
C GLU A 88 -12.24 0.62 7.36
N HIS A 89 -13.01 -0.43 7.07
CA HIS A 89 -13.67 -1.22 8.11
C HIS A 89 -12.64 -1.78 9.12
N SER A 90 -11.53 -2.35 8.61
CA SER A 90 -10.50 -2.92 9.49
C SER A 90 -9.76 -1.83 10.29
N LEU A 91 -9.58 -0.63 9.73
CA LEU A 91 -9.04 0.52 10.47
C LEU A 91 -10.00 0.95 11.57
N CYS A 92 -11.31 1.07 11.29
CA CYS A 92 -12.33 1.40 12.29
C CYS A 92 -12.33 0.38 13.43
N TYR A 93 -12.29 -0.92 13.10
CA TYR A 93 -12.20 -2.02 14.08
C TYR A 93 -10.98 -1.87 15.01
N ALA A 94 -9.80 -1.54 14.44
CA ALA A 94 -8.58 -1.39 15.25
C ALA A 94 -8.63 -0.09 16.09
N LEU A 95 -9.12 1.01 15.52
CA LEU A 95 -9.26 2.29 16.23
C LEU A 95 -10.27 2.19 17.38
N LYS A 96 -11.38 1.46 17.19
CA LYS A 96 -12.39 1.23 18.24
C LYS A 96 -11.81 0.51 19.46
N ARG A 97 -10.75 -0.29 19.27
CA ARG A 97 -10.05 -1.00 20.35
C ARG A 97 -8.94 -0.16 21.00
N SER A 98 -8.59 1.00 20.42
CA SER A 98 -7.54 1.88 20.94
C SER A 98 -8.02 2.59 22.20
N GLN A 99 -7.23 2.52 23.27
CA GLN A 99 -7.56 3.15 24.56
C GLN A 99 -7.56 4.69 24.45
N SER A 100 -6.71 5.24 23.62
CA SER A 100 -6.62 6.68 23.36
C SER A 100 -7.70 7.19 22.39
N CYS A 101 -8.57 6.32 21.87
CA CYS A 101 -9.65 6.70 20.96
C CYS A 101 -10.99 6.80 21.70
N ASP A 102 -11.65 7.96 21.61
CA ASP A 102 -12.95 8.19 22.22
C ASP A 102 -14.09 7.77 21.29
N ALA A 103 -14.06 8.26 20.06
CA ALA A 103 -15.07 7.97 19.05
C ALA A 103 -14.43 7.74 17.68
N VAL A 104 -15.01 6.83 16.92
CA VAL A 104 -14.62 6.58 15.53
C VAL A 104 -15.76 6.97 14.60
N PHE A 105 -15.47 7.83 13.64
CA PHE A 105 -16.35 8.19 12.54
C PHE A 105 -15.76 7.64 11.24
N CYS A 106 -16.61 7.31 10.26
CA CYS A 106 -16.16 6.81 8.96
C CYS A 106 -16.98 7.47 7.84
N ALA A 107 -16.32 8.04 6.84
CA ALA A 107 -17.01 8.75 5.75
C ALA A 107 -16.54 8.28 4.37
N PRO A 108 -17.45 7.84 3.49
CA PRO A 108 -18.86 7.63 3.77
C PRO A 108 -19.14 6.38 4.63
N GLY A 109 -18.18 5.48 4.77
CA GLY A 109 -18.35 4.21 5.46
C GLY A 109 -19.16 3.21 4.64
N ASN A 110 -19.68 2.20 5.32
CA ASN A 110 -20.62 1.21 4.75
C ASN A 110 -21.48 0.60 5.87
N PRO A 111 -22.60 -0.06 5.53
CA PRO A 111 -23.51 -0.59 6.57
C PRO A 111 -22.88 -1.61 7.51
N GLY A 112 -21.88 -2.36 7.05
CA GLY A 112 -21.20 -3.33 7.91
C GLY A 112 -20.39 -2.67 9.02
N ILE A 113 -19.79 -1.50 8.76
CA ILE A 113 -19.06 -0.71 9.77
C ILE A 113 -20.03 -0.22 10.86
N SER A 114 -21.18 0.35 10.44
CA SER A 114 -22.20 0.85 11.37
C SER A 114 -22.79 -0.28 12.21
N ASN A 115 -23.19 -1.37 11.55
CA ASN A 115 -23.89 -2.48 12.22
C ASN A 115 -22.95 -3.26 13.16
N ALA A 116 -21.65 -3.34 12.85
CA ALA A 116 -20.67 -3.91 13.75
C ALA A 116 -20.37 -3.03 14.98
N GLY A 117 -20.80 -1.75 14.95
CA GLY A 117 -20.51 -0.79 15.99
C GLY A 117 -19.05 -0.33 16.00
N ASP A 118 -18.33 -0.52 14.88
CA ASP A 118 -16.92 -0.16 14.77
C ASP A 118 -16.73 1.34 14.54
N ALA A 119 -17.70 2.01 13.90
CA ALA A 119 -17.70 3.47 13.73
C ALA A 119 -19.11 4.01 13.44
N THR A 120 -19.31 5.30 13.65
CA THR A 120 -20.47 6.04 13.15
C THR A 120 -20.21 6.45 11.71
N CYS A 121 -20.99 5.93 10.77
CA CYS A 121 -20.84 6.25 9.35
C CYS A 121 -21.50 7.58 9.00
N ILE A 122 -20.84 8.42 8.19
CA ILE A 122 -21.33 9.74 7.76
C ILE A 122 -21.48 9.68 6.23
N GLU A 123 -22.59 9.10 5.80
CA GLU A 123 -22.85 8.78 4.40
C GLU A 123 -22.89 10.00 3.48
N ASP A 124 -23.37 11.13 3.99
CA ASP A 124 -23.58 12.36 3.22
C ASP A 124 -22.35 13.27 3.18
N LEU A 125 -21.25 12.91 3.83
CA LEU A 125 -20.04 13.73 3.82
C LEU A 125 -19.26 13.52 2.52
N ASP A 126 -19.17 14.58 1.70
CA ASP A 126 -18.37 14.52 0.46
C ASP A 126 -16.88 14.60 0.83
N ILE A 127 -16.21 13.48 0.71
CA ILE A 127 -14.77 13.35 1.05
C ILE A 127 -13.84 14.02 0.02
N PHE A 128 -14.37 14.51 -1.09
CA PHE A 128 -13.62 15.29 -2.09
C PHE A 128 -13.83 16.80 -1.91
N ASP A 129 -14.76 17.23 -1.04
CA ASP A 129 -14.88 18.62 -0.60
C ASP A 129 -14.12 18.81 0.71
N SER A 130 -12.87 19.28 0.63
CA SER A 130 -12.03 19.53 1.80
C SER A 130 -12.72 20.46 2.80
N SER A 131 -13.51 21.45 2.32
CA SER A 131 -14.20 22.40 3.20
C SER A 131 -15.27 21.72 4.04
N ALA A 132 -16.01 20.78 3.43
CA ALA A 132 -17.01 20.00 4.15
C ALA A 132 -16.36 19.10 5.21
N VAL A 133 -15.24 18.44 4.86
CA VAL A 133 -14.49 17.59 5.80
C VAL A 133 -13.94 18.43 6.97
N ILE A 134 -13.34 19.60 6.70
CA ILE A 134 -12.82 20.52 7.73
C ILE A 134 -13.95 20.98 8.66
N ALA A 135 -15.10 21.38 8.10
CA ALA A 135 -16.26 21.80 8.89
C ALA A 135 -16.75 20.66 9.81
N PHE A 136 -16.79 19.42 9.28
CA PHE A 136 -17.13 18.25 10.07
C PHE A 136 -16.14 18.06 11.22
N CYS A 137 -14.84 18.14 10.94
CA CYS A 137 -13.79 17.97 11.95
C CYS A 137 -13.91 18.98 13.09
N HIS A 138 -14.14 20.25 12.76
CA HIS A 138 -14.33 21.28 13.80
C HIS A 138 -15.62 21.04 14.61
N LYS A 139 -16.71 20.66 13.94
CA LYS A 139 -18.02 20.43 14.62
C LYS A 139 -17.95 19.26 15.63
N TRP A 140 -17.20 18.20 15.28
CA TRP A 140 -17.14 16.96 16.07
C TRP A 140 -15.82 16.82 16.84
N GLU A 141 -15.03 17.88 16.90
CA GLU A 141 -13.73 17.93 17.62
C GLU A 141 -12.82 16.74 17.24
N ILE A 142 -12.71 16.48 15.93
CA ILE A 142 -11.88 15.37 15.42
C ILE A 142 -10.40 15.69 15.68
N GLY A 143 -9.73 14.86 16.47
CA GLY A 143 -8.31 14.98 16.77
C GLY A 143 -7.40 14.37 15.73
N LEU A 144 -7.92 13.46 14.89
CA LEU A 144 -7.13 12.77 13.85
C LEU A 144 -8.02 12.35 12.68
N VAL A 145 -7.58 12.64 11.46
CA VAL A 145 -8.19 12.11 10.23
C VAL A 145 -7.25 11.03 9.65
N VAL A 146 -7.78 9.86 9.34
CA VAL A 146 -7.04 8.75 8.72
C VAL A 146 -7.57 8.56 7.30
N VAL A 147 -6.73 8.80 6.28
CA VAL A 147 -7.18 8.71 4.88
C VAL A 147 -6.88 7.32 4.33
N GLY A 148 -7.95 6.57 4.04
CA GLY A 148 -7.85 5.20 3.54
C GLY A 148 -7.47 5.10 2.07
N PRO A 149 -8.27 5.67 1.14
CA PRO A 149 -8.02 5.52 -0.31
C PRO A 149 -7.04 6.55 -0.86
N GLU A 150 -6.43 6.22 -1.99
CA GLU A 150 -5.42 7.08 -2.64
C GLU A 150 -6.00 8.35 -3.30
N ALA A 151 -7.24 8.30 -3.77
CA ALA A 151 -7.81 9.40 -4.55
C ALA A 151 -7.91 10.71 -3.74
N PRO A 152 -8.45 10.74 -2.51
CA PRO A 152 -8.42 11.96 -1.69
C PRO A 152 -7.02 12.45 -1.36
N LEU A 153 -6.03 11.54 -1.22
CA LEU A 153 -4.63 11.93 -0.97
C LEU A 153 -4.05 12.71 -2.16
N VAL A 154 -4.23 12.14 -3.36
CA VAL A 154 -3.77 12.76 -4.61
C VAL A 154 -4.49 14.09 -4.86
N SER A 155 -5.78 14.20 -4.46
CA SER A 155 -6.57 15.43 -4.58
C SER A 155 -6.15 16.52 -3.59
N GLY A 156 -5.36 16.18 -2.56
CA GLY A 156 -4.82 17.17 -1.62
C GLY A 156 -5.61 17.34 -0.33
N LEU A 157 -6.49 16.42 0.02
CA LEU A 157 -7.26 16.49 1.27
C LEU A 157 -6.35 16.67 2.49
N THR A 158 -5.25 15.90 2.56
CA THR A 158 -4.27 16.02 3.66
C THR A 158 -3.68 17.43 3.73
N ASN A 159 -3.34 18.03 2.57
CA ASN A 159 -2.79 19.38 2.52
C ASN A 159 -3.74 20.40 3.16
N ASP A 160 -5.03 20.29 2.85
CA ASP A 160 -6.03 21.24 3.31
C ASP A 160 -6.35 21.06 4.81
N LEU A 161 -6.41 19.79 5.27
CA LEU A 161 -6.57 19.48 6.69
C LEU A 161 -5.42 20.05 7.54
N LEU A 162 -4.18 19.86 7.09
CA LEU A 162 -2.99 20.38 7.79
C LEU A 162 -2.98 21.91 7.83
N LYS A 163 -3.39 22.59 6.74
CA LYS A 163 -3.54 24.07 6.73
C LYS A 163 -4.61 24.54 7.73
N ALA A 164 -5.64 23.73 7.96
CA ALA A 164 -6.70 24.00 8.92
C ALA A 164 -6.31 23.64 10.37
N GLY A 165 -5.09 23.12 10.59
CA GLY A 165 -4.61 22.73 11.92
C GLY A 165 -5.09 21.37 12.39
N ILE A 166 -5.62 20.53 11.48
CA ILE A 166 -6.16 19.20 11.80
C ILE A 166 -5.10 18.14 11.50
N HIS A 167 -4.78 17.27 12.46
CA HIS A 167 -3.88 16.15 12.22
C HIS A 167 -4.49 15.20 11.20
N ALA A 168 -3.73 14.90 10.14
CA ALA A 168 -4.16 14.01 9.08
C ALA A 168 -3.08 12.95 8.81
N PHE A 169 -3.42 11.69 8.99
CA PHE A 169 -2.54 10.56 8.67
C PHE A 169 -2.76 10.15 7.22
N GLY A 170 -1.79 10.50 6.41
CA GLY A 170 -1.74 10.29 4.95
C GLY A 170 -0.81 11.33 4.34
N PRO A 171 -0.11 11.01 3.24
CA PRO A 171 0.83 11.95 2.63
C PRO A 171 0.12 13.15 1.99
N SER A 172 0.86 14.25 1.84
CA SER A 172 0.43 15.37 1.01
C SER A 172 0.30 14.94 -0.45
N SER A 173 -0.40 15.74 -1.27
CA SER A 173 -0.56 15.43 -2.70
C SER A 173 0.79 15.29 -3.42
N GLU A 174 1.78 16.09 -3.03
CA GLU A 174 3.14 16.01 -3.59
C GLU A 174 3.83 14.68 -3.22
N ALA A 175 3.68 14.24 -1.98
CA ALA A 175 4.23 12.96 -1.53
C ALA A 175 3.43 11.77 -2.09
N ALA A 176 2.11 11.92 -2.28
CA ALA A 176 1.25 10.92 -2.88
C ALA A 176 1.60 10.63 -4.36
N ALA A 177 2.38 11.51 -5.00
CA ALA A 177 2.91 11.27 -6.34
C ALA A 177 3.77 9.99 -6.42
N LEU A 178 4.28 9.45 -5.30
CA LEU A 178 4.96 8.14 -5.29
C LEU A 178 4.07 7.00 -5.81
N GLU A 179 2.77 7.03 -5.53
CA GLU A 179 1.78 6.09 -6.11
C GLU A 179 1.18 6.66 -7.39
N GLY A 180 0.92 7.97 -7.41
CA GLY A 180 0.22 8.68 -8.49
C GLY A 180 0.99 8.73 -9.80
N SER A 181 2.33 8.65 -9.78
CA SER A 181 3.17 8.66 -10.97
C SER A 181 4.32 7.66 -10.85
N LYS A 182 4.31 6.66 -11.72
CA LYS A 182 5.38 5.66 -11.79
C LYS A 182 6.70 6.28 -12.28
N ASN A 183 6.62 7.31 -13.12
CA ASN A 183 7.79 8.06 -13.55
C ASN A 183 8.46 8.78 -12.37
N PHE A 184 7.66 9.42 -11.51
CA PHE A 184 8.17 10.08 -10.30
C PHE A 184 8.83 9.05 -9.39
N MET A 185 8.14 7.95 -9.11
CA MET A 185 8.68 6.86 -8.27
C MET A 185 10.01 6.36 -8.82
N LYS A 186 10.11 6.11 -10.14
CA LYS A 186 11.35 5.64 -10.78
C LYS A 186 12.48 6.68 -10.69
N SER A 187 12.16 7.97 -10.80
CA SER A 187 13.17 9.02 -10.65
C SER A 187 13.74 9.05 -9.23
N ILE A 188 12.89 8.85 -8.22
CA ILE A 188 13.33 8.72 -6.83
C ILE A 188 14.21 7.48 -6.66
N CYS A 189 13.81 6.34 -7.23
CA CYS A 189 14.58 5.11 -7.14
C CYS A 189 15.98 5.27 -7.76
N ASP A 190 16.05 5.85 -8.95
CA ASP A 190 17.32 6.07 -9.66
C ASP A 190 18.22 7.04 -8.89
N LYS A 191 17.65 8.17 -8.43
CA LYS A 191 18.41 9.23 -7.74
C LYS A 191 18.98 8.78 -6.39
N TYR A 192 18.25 7.93 -5.66
CA TYR A 192 18.60 7.51 -4.29
C TYR A 192 19.10 6.07 -4.20
N GLY A 193 19.31 5.40 -5.35
CA GLY A 193 19.89 4.07 -5.41
C GLY A 193 18.99 2.96 -4.88
N ILE A 194 17.66 3.12 -4.97
CA ILE A 194 16.67 2.15 -4.47
C ILE A 194 16.56 0.99 -5.48
N PRO A 195 16.76 -0.27 -5.05
CA PRO A 195 16.70 -1.40 -5.98
C PRO A 195 15.29 -1.61 -6.54
N THR A 196 15.16 -1.51 -7.85
CA THR A 196 13.88 -1.67 -8.58
C THR A 196 14.15 -2.27 -9.96
N ALA A 197 13.08 -2.66 -10.66
CA ALA A 197 13.16 -3.12 -12.05
C ALA A 197 13.77 -2.03 -12.94
N LYS A 198 14.71 -2.41 -13.79
CA LYS A 198 15.39 -1.48 -14.69
C LYS A 198 14.45 -0.99 -15.80
N LEU A 199 14.49 0.32 -16.06
CA LEU A 199 13.81 0.91 -17.20
C LEU A 199 14.40 0.42 -18.51
N GLN A 200 13.55 0.01 -19.45
CA GLN A 200 13.95 -0.43 -20.78
C GLN A 200 13.72 0.72 -21.77
N ARG A 201 14.80 1.19 -22.39
CA ARG A 201 14.74 2.26 -23.42
C ARG A 201 14.36 1.73 -24.81
N SER A 202 14.34 0.40 -24.96
CA SER A 202 13.95 -0.25 -26.21
C SER A 202 13.38 -1.65 -25.91
N ILE A 203 12.39 -2.04 -26.69
CA ILE A 203 11.80 -3.39 -26.58
C ILE A 203 12.72 -4.39 -27.29
N SER A 204 13.21 -5.39 -26.58
CA SER A 204 14.11 -6.40 -27.14
C SER A 204 13.45 -7.77 -27.25
N ARG A 205 13.89 -8.56 -28.26
CA ARG A 205 13.24 -9.83 -28.64
C ARG A 205 13.31 -10.96 -27.60
N ASN A 206 14.21 -10.86 -26.63
CA ASN A 206 14.56 -12.02 -25.80
C ASN A 206 14.28 -11.86 -24.30
N LYS A 207 13.51 -10.86 -23.88
CA LYS A 207 13.21 -10.62 -22.45
C LYS A 207 11.79 -10.11 -22.26
N GLY A 208 11.11 -10.65 -21.31
CA GLY A 208 9.80 -10.16 -20.92
C GLY A 208 9.84 -8.68 -20.50
N UNK A 209 8.73 -7.88 -20.65
CA UNK A 209 8.63 -6.54 -20.26
C UNK A 209 7.36 -6.30 -19.47
N UNK A 210 7.31 -5.38 -18.77
CA UNK A 210 6.22 -4.93 -18.09
C UNK A 210 5.88 -3.66 -18.68
N UNK A 211 4.87 -3.42 -19.14
CA UNK A 211 4.40 -2.29 -19.66
C UNK A 211 3.49 -1.75 -18.71
N LYS A 212 3.63 -0.58 -18.17
CA LYS A 212 2.85 0.06 -17.09
C LYS A 212 2.34 1.43 -17.54
N ALA A 213 1.04 1.69 -17.41
CA ALA A 213 0.46 3.03 -17.50
C ALA A 213 1.02 3.90 -16.35
N ASP A 214 1.33 5.18 -16.60
CA ASP A 214 2.00 6.06 -15.62
C ASP A 214 1.06 6.70 -14.60
N GLY A 215 -0.21 6.44 -14.57
CA GLY A 215 -1.14 7.03 -13.60
C GLY A 215 -1.83 5.98 -12.73
N LEU A 216 -2.76 6.46 -11.90
CA LEU A 216 -3.62 5.59 -11.12
C LEU A 216 -4.54 4.79 -12.05
N ALA A 217 -4.46 3.47 -12.01
CA ALA A 217 -5.22 2.56 -12.87
C ALA A 217 -5.87 1.41 -12.06
N ALA A 218 -6.07 1.62 -10.77
CA ALA A 218 -6.74 0.67 -9.85
C ALA A 218 -6.16 -0.76 -9.94
N GLY A 219 -4.83 -0.86 -10.04
CA GLY A 219 -4.12 -2.14 -10.14
C GLY A 219 -4.19 -2.82 -11.52
N LYS A 220 -4.89 -2.21 -12.49
CA LYS A 220 -5.11 -2.82 -13.82
C LYS A 220 -4.11 -2.32 -14.89
N GLY A 221 -3.40 -1.23 -14.63
CA GLY A 221 -2.50 -0.57 -15.59
C GLY A 221 -1.17 -1.26 -15.84
N VAL A 222 -1.05 -2.55 -15.54
CA VAL A 222 0.19 -3.34 -15.71
C VAL A 222 -0.08 -4.51 -16.63
N ILE A 223 0.66 -4.59 -17.73
CA ILE A 223 0.59 -5.71 -18.68
C ILE A 223 1.96 -6.39 -18.71
N VAL A 224 1.97 -7.68 -18.47
CA VAL A 224 3.16 -8.52 -18.57
C VAL A 224 3.21 -9.09 -19.99
N ALA A 225 4.24 -8.75 -20.74
CA ALA A 225 4.46 -9.23 -22.10
C ALA A 225 5.67 -10.18 -22.11
N MET A 226 5.45 -11.40 -22.51
CA MET A 226 6.52 -12.42 -22.62
C MET A 226 7.08 -12.52 -24.03
N THR A 227 6.38 -11.95 -25.01
CA THR A 227 6.80 -11.90 -26.41
C THR A 227 6.84 -10.47 -26.91
N LEU A 228 7.56 -10.23 -28.00
CA LEU A 228 7.63 -8.93 -28.65
C LEU A 228 6.25 -8.48 -29.18
N GLN A 229 5.48 -9.43 -29.69
CA GLN A 229 4.13 -9.15 -30.20
C GLN A 229 3.21 -8.68 -29.06
N GLU A 230 3.19 -9.40 -27.92
CA GLU A 230 2.43 -8.99 -26.74
C GLU A 230 2.87 -7.61 -26.23
N ALA A 231 4.16 -7.30 -26.31
CA ALA A 231 4.67 -6.00 -25.87
C ALA A 231 4.14 -4.85 -26.77
N PHE A 232 4.08 -5.05 -28.08
CA PHE A 232 3.50 -4.05 -28.99
C PHE A 232 2.00 -3.90 -28.76
N GLU A 233 1.27 -5.01 -28.62
CA GLU A 233 -0.17 -5.00 -28.32
C GLU A 233 -0.46 -4.27 -26.99
N ALA A 234 0.38 -4.47 -25.98
CA ALA A 234 0.27 -3.75 -24.70
C ALA A 234 0.50 -2.25 -24.87
N VAL A 235 1.49 -1.84 -25.66
CA VAL A 235 1.74 -0.42 -25.96
C VAL A 235 0.55 0.20 -26.68
N ASP A 236 0.03 -0.47 -27.71
CA ASP A 236 -1.12 0.01 -28.48
C ASP A 236 -2.36 0.13 -27.57
N SER A 237 -2.63 -0.89 -26.76
CA SER A 237 -3.76 -0.88 -25.83
C SER A 237 -3.69 0.30 -24.83
N ILE A 238 -2.49 0.60 -24.32
CA ILE A 238 -2.33 1.70 -23.35
C ILE A 238 -2.39 3.06 -24.04
N LEU A 239 -1.59 3.27 -25.10
CA LEU A 239 -1.36 4.59 -25.68
C LEU A 239 -2.35 4.95 -26.81
N VAL A 240 -2.79 3.96 -27.59
CA VAL A 240 -3.62 4.19 -28.79
C VAL A 240 -5.11 3.99 -28.46
N ASP A 241 -5.46 2.83 -27.87
CA ASP A 241 -6.85 2.51 -27.54
C ASP A 241 -7.35 3.30 -26.31
N GLY A 242 -6.42 3.86 -25.52
CA GLY A 242 -6.76 4.64 -24.35
C GLY A 242 -7.44 3.84 -23.23
N SER A 243 -7.10 2.56 -23.10
CA SER A 243 -7.74 1.63 -22.17
C SER A 243 -7.72 2.10 -20.70
N PHE A 244 -6.80 3.02 -20.37
CA PHE A 244 -6.62 3.54 -19.00
C PHE A 244 -6.85 5.05 -18.92
N GLY A 245 -7.53 5.65 -19.91
CA GLY A 245 -7.84 7.09 -19.93
C GLY A 245 -6.59 7.95 -19.71
N LYS A 246 -6.68 8.95 -18.85
CA LYS A 246 -5.54 9.86 -18.57
C LYS A 246 -4.30 9.12 -18.02
N ALA A 247 -4.48 8.04 -17.28
CA ALA A 247 -3.36 7.25 -16.74
C ALA A 247 -2.53 6.59 -17.85
N GLY A 248 -3.14 6.31 -19.02
CA GLY A 248 -2.49 5.74 -20.18
C GLY A 248 -1.83 6.75 -21.12
N SER A 249 -1.75 8.04 -20.76
CA SER A 249 -1.12 9.07 -21.61
C SER A 249 0.41 8.87 -21.78
N SER A 250 1.03 8.14 -20.88
CA SER A 250 2.44 7.73 -20.98
C SER A 250 2.61 6.30 -20.46
N ILE A 251 3.67 5.65 -20.90
CA ILE A 251 3.95 4.26 -20.59
C ILE A 251 5.38 4.11 -20.06
N ILE A 252 5.55 3.25 -19.08
CA ILE A 252 6.86 2.80 -18.59
C ILE A 252 7.07 1.35 -19.00
N VAL A 253 8.23 1.06 -19.57
CA VAL A 253 8.63 -0.30 -19.94
C VAL A 253 9.77 -0.73 -19.02
N GLU A 254 9.58 -1.83 -18.32
CA GLU A 254 10.53 -2.37 -17.33
C GLU A 254 10.99 -3.78 -17.69
N GLU A 255 12.15 -4.18 -17.14
CA GLU A 255 12.56 -5.58 -17.15
C GLU A 255 11.54 -6.43 -16.40
N PHE A 256 11.29 -7.63 -16.90
CA PHE A 256 10.46 -8.60 -16.18
C PHE A 256 11.24 -9.15 -14.99
N LEU A 257 10.66 -9.06 -13.79
CA LEU A 257 11.21 -9.65 -12.57
C LEU A 257 10.54 -11.00 -12.32
N GLU A 258 11.35 -12.03 -12.11
CA GLU A 258 10.87 -13.38 -11.75
C GLU A 258 11.14 -13.63 -10.26
N GLY A 259 10.10 -14.00 -9.51
CA GLY A 259 10.24 -14.24 -8.08
C GLY A 259 8.90 -14.35 -7.37
N GLU A 260 8.92 -14.13 -6.07
CA GLU A 260 7.72 -14.10 -5.24
C GLU A 260 7.40 -12.66 -4.82
N GLU A 261 6.16 -12.25 -5.02
CA GLU A 261 5.69 -10.93 -4.58
C GLU A 261 5.45 -10.94 -3.07
N ALA A 262 5.74 -9.80 -2.44
CA ALA A 262 5.47 -9.58 -1.03
C ALA A 262 5.14 -8.11 -0.77
N SER A 263 4.37 -7.86 0.26
CA SER A 263 3.94 -6.53 0.70
C SER A 263 4.67 -6.17 1.99
N PHE A 264 5.41 -5.08 1.97
CA PHE A 264 6.11 -4.54 3.13
C PHE A 264 5.59 -3.15 3.46
N PHE A 265 5.30 -2.89 4.71
CA PHE A 265 4.66 -1.66 5.16
C PHE A 265 5.55 -0.97 6.20
N ALA A 266 5.60 0.34 6.14
CA ALA A 266 6.21 1.16 7.18
C ALA A 266 5.34 2.38 7.45
N LEU A 267 5.11 2.69 8.72
CA LEU A 267 4.59 3.99 9.13
C LEU A 267 5.73 4.99 9.04
N VAL A 268 5.45 6.16 8.52
CA VAL A 268 6.47 7.21 8.30
C VAL A 268 5.96 8.54 8.85
N ASP A 269 6.84 9.28 9.52
CA ASP A 269 6.53 10.59 10.15
C ASP A 269 7.25 11.77 9.49
N GLY A 270 7.80 11.55 8.30
CA GLY A 270 8.60 12.54 7.58
C GLY A 270 10.11 12.39 7.77
N VAL A 271 10.53 11.68 8.80
CA VAL A 271 11.96 11.46 9.15
C VAL A 271 12.19 9.99 9.53
N ASN A 272 11.39 9.48 10.43
CA ASN A 272 11.49 8.13 10.98
C ASN A 272 10.55 7.19 10.22
N ALA A 273 10.89 5.90 10.20
CA ALA A 273 10.04 4.85 9.64
C ALA A 273 9.98 3.67 10.60
N LEU A 274 8.76 3.25 10.95
CA LEU A 274 8.48 2.15 11.85
C LEU A 274 7.87 1.00 11.06
N PRO A 275 8.56 -0.15 10.91
CA PRO A 275 8.03 -1.25 10.09
C PRO A 275 6.81 -1.90 10.74
N LEU A 276 5.84 -2.25 9.91
CA LEU A 276 4.72 -3.13 10.26
C LEU A 276 5.07 -4.58 9.86
N GLU A 277 4.21 -5.51 10.28
CA GLU A 277 4.30 -6.90 9.81
C GLU A 277 4.13 -6.96 8.27
N SER A 278 4.80 -7.90 7.65
CA SER A 278 4.72 -8.12 6.21
C SER A 278 3.51 -8.97 5.83
N ALA A 279 3.04 -8.85 4.58
CA ALA A 279 1.94 -9.66 4.08
C ALA A 279 2.24 -10.16 2.66
N GLN A 280 1.49 -11.17 2.22
CA GLN A 280 1.44 -11.56 0.81
C GLN A 280 -0.01 -11.57 0.34
N ASP A 281 -0.26 -10.93 -0.79
CA ASP A 281 -1.58 -10.89 -1.41
C ASP A 281 -1.69 -11.83 -2.61
N HIS A 282 -2.92 -12.05 -3.06
CA HIS A 282 -3.27 -12.83 -4.24
C HIS A 282 -3.99 -11.92 -5.24
N LYS A 283 -3.24 -11.34 -6.17
CA LYS A 283 -3.74 -10.32 -7.11
C LYS A 283 -4.60 -10.87 -8.24
N ARG A 284 -4.36 -12.12 -8.67
CA ARG A 284 -5.13 -12.73 -9.77
C ARG A 284 -6.51 -13.18 -9.30
N VAL A 285 -7.51 -13.04 -10.18
CA VAL A 285 -8.92 -13.32 -9.85
C VAL A 285 -9.19 -14.79 -9.58
N GLY A 286 -8.51 -15.70 -10.28
CA GLY A 286 -8.75 -17.14 -10.22
C GLY A 286 -7.68 -17.91 -9.48
N ASP A 287 -8.05 -19.13 -9.10
CA ASP A 287 -7.16 -20.08 -8.43
C ASP A 287 -5.87 -20.29 -9.25
N ARG A 288 -4.76 -20.54 -8.55
CA ARG A 288 -3.42 -20.75 -9.12
C ARG A 288 -2.95 -19.57 -9.96
N ASP A 289 -3.37 -18.37 -9.56
CA ASP A 289 -3.01 -17.10 -10.18
C ASP A 289 -3.38 -17.06 -11.67
N THR A 290 -4.61 -17.47 -11.98
CA THR A 290 -5.18 -17.40 -13.32
C THR A 290 -6.08 -16.18 -13.49
N GLY A 291 -6.30 -15.79 -14.74
CA GLY A 291 -7.19 -14.65 -15.08
C GLY A 291 -6.53 -13.28 -14.89
N PRO A 292 -7.32 -12.21 -14.97
CA PRO A 292 -6.81 -10.84 -14.84
C PRO A 292 -6.40 -10.46 -13.42
N ASN A 293 -5.60 -9.41 -13.30
CA ASN A 293 -5.27 -8.77 -12.02
C ASN A 293 -6.50 -8.09 -11.42
N THR A 294 -6.54 -8.04 -10.10
CA THR A 294 -7.58 -7.41 -9.29
C THR A 294 -6.93 -6.48 -8.26
N GLY A 295 -7.73 -5.93 -7.36
CA GLY A 295 -7.24 -5.21 -6.18
C GLY A 295 -6.75 -6.13 -5.05
N GLY A 296 -6.82 -7.46 -5.24
CA GLY A 296 -6.46 -8.48 -4.24
C GLY A 296 -7.66 -9.35 -3.88
N MET A 297 -7.49 -10.68 -4.02
CA MET A 297 -8.53 -11.68 -3.73
C MET A 297 -8.33 -12.34 -2.37
N GLY A 298 -7.31 -11.92 -1.64
CA GLY A 298 -7.00 -12.41 -0.32
C GLY A 298 -5.54 -12.11 0.04
N ALA A 299 -5.22 -12.21 1.32
CA ALA A 299 -3.87 -11.96 1.81
C ALA A 299 -3.63 -12.74 3.11
N TYR A 300 -2.38 -12.86 3.49
CA TYR A 300 -1.99 -13.44 4.77
C TYR A 300 -0.79 -12.71 5.36
N CYS A 301 -0.67 -12.79 6.68
CA CYS A 301 0.35 -12.12 7.49
C CYS A 301 0.77 -13.03 8.65
N PRO A 302 2.08 -13.14 8.95
CA PRO A 302 3.21 -12.55 8.22
C PRO A 302 3.50 -13.27 6.88
N ALA A 303 4.29 -12.64 6.04
CA ALA A 303 4.75 -13.22 4.76
C ALA A 303 5.99 -14.08 4.97
N PRO A 304 5.93 -15.41 4.83
CA PRO A 304 7.11 -16.25 5.10
C PRO A 304 8.31 -15.97 4.17
N VAL A 305 8.05 -15.46 2.98
CA VAL A 305 9.10 -15.12 2.01
C VAL A 305 9.97 -13.94 2.48
N LEU A 306 9.44 -13.09 3.36
CA LEU A 306 10.17 -11.95 3.93
C LEU A 306 10.73 -12.30 5.32
N THR A 307 11.89 -12.98 5.34
CA THR A 307 12.59 -13.27 6.60
C THR A 307 13.00 -11.97 7.30
N GLN A 308 13.36 -12.05 8.56
CA GLN A 308 13.79 -10.90 9.36
C GLN A 308 15.00 -10.18 8.71
N GLU A 309 15.91 -10.95 8.12
CA GLU A 309 17.07 -10.40 7.41
C GLU A 309 16.63 -9.62 6.17
N LEU A 310 15.68 -10.16 5.40
CA LEU A 310 15.15 -9.47 4.22
C LEU A 310 14.35 -8.23 4.62
N GLN A 311 13.58 -8.28 5.72
CA GLN A 311 12.87 -7.10 6.23
C GLN A 311 13.87 -5.99 6.62
N SER A 312 14.96 -6.34 7.30
CA SER A 312 16.03 -5.40 7.65
C SER A 312 16.70 -4.80 6.40
N LEU A 313 16.88 -5.62 5.37
CA LEU A 313 17.42 -5.17 4.08
C LEU A 313 16.44 -4.24 3.37
N VAL A 314 15.15 -4.55 3.37
CA VAL A 314 14.10 -3.67 2.80
C VAL A 314 14.11 -2.31 3.51
N MET A 315 14.16 -2.31 4.86
CA MET A 315 14.24 -1.05 5.62
C MET A 315 15.46 -0.23 5.18
N SER A 316 16.66 -0.84 5.15
CA SER A 316 17.90 -0.11 4.92
C SER A 316 18.12 0.29 3.45
N SER A 317 17.66 -0.52 2.48
CA SER A 317 17.92 -0.28 1.06
C SER A 317 16.74 0.29 0.27
N ILE A 318 15.51 0.24 0.81
CA ILE A 318 14.32 0.70 0.10
C ILE A 318 13.60 1.79 0.92
N ILE A 319 13.16 1.48 2.14
CA ILE A 319 12.29 2.40 2.91
C ILE A 319 13.04 3.66 3.35
N LEU A 320 14.14 3.51 4.09
CA LEU A 320 14.87 4.66 4.62
C LEU A 320 15.46 5.57 3.52
N PRO A 321 16.02 5.02 2.42
CA PRO A 321 16.44 5.87 1.31
C PRO A 321 15.28 6.62 0.64
N THR A 322 14.08 6.01 0.56
CA THR A 322 12.90 6.68 0.02
C THR A 322 12.47 7.84 0.92
N VAL A 323 12.35 7.60 2.23
CA VAL A 323 11.94 8.64 3.20
C VAL A 323 12.92 9.81 3.15
N ALA A 324 14.23 9.52 3.20
CA ALA A 324 15.27 10.54 3.13
C ALA A 324 15.27 11.26 1.76
N GLY A 325 15.04 10.53 0.69
CA GLY A 325 14.95 11.07 -0.67
C GLY A 325 13.77 12.03 -0.80
N MET A 326 12.59 11.61 -0.38
CA MET A 326 11.38 12.43 -0.42
C MET A 326 11.55 13.72 0.38
N ALA A 327 12.16 13.64 1.55
CA ALA A 327 12.44 14.81 2.38
C ALA A 327 13.39 15.81 1.66
N LYS A 328 14.43 15.28 0.96
CA LYS A 328 15.38 16.11 0.18
C LYS A 328 14.72 16.75 -1.06
N GLU A 329 13.73 16.11 -1.63
CA GLU A 329 12.94 16.68 -2.74
C GLU A 329 11.88 17.68 -2.27
N GLY A 330 11.79 17.94 -0.96
CA GLY A 330 10.83 18.89 -0.39
C GLY A 330 9.44 18.33 -0.18
N CYS A 331 9.23 17.04 -0.39
CA CYS A 331 7.94 16.36 -0.20
C CYS A 331 8.04 15.33 0.93
N LYS A 332 8.16 15.79 2.17
CA LYS A 332 8.19 14.90 3.34
C LYS A 332 6.97 13.97 3.34
N PHE A 333 7.22 12.69 3.56
CA PHE A 333 6.20 11.66 3.54
C PHE A 333 5.72 11.36 4.97
N VAL A 334 4.45 11.58 5.25
CA VAL A 334 3.79 11.15 6.49
C VAL A 334 2.64 10.21 6.10
N GLY A 335 2.58 9.02 6.71
CA GLY A 335 1.56 8.03 6.35
C GLY A 335 2.11 6.62 6.26
N VAL A 336 1.40 5.75 5.56
CA VAL A 336 1.85 4.38 5.28
C VAL A 336 2.62 4.36 3.95
N LEU A 337 3.87 3.98 4.00
CA LEU A 337 4.66 3.66 2.81
C LEU A 337 4.59 2.15 2.61
N TYR A 338 3.75 1.72 1.66
CA TYR A 338 3.60 0.32 1.30
C TYR A 338 4.47 0.04 0.06
N ALA A 339 5.52 -0.75 0.25
CA ALA A 339 6.39 -1.22 -0.81
C ALA A 339 5.92 -2.58 -1.32
N GLY A 340 5.44 -2.63 -2.55
CA GLY A 340 5.22 -3.88 -3.28
C GLY A 340 6.57 -4.39 -3.77
N LEU A 341 6.97 -5.57 -3.34
CA LEU A 341 8.30 -6.13 -3.55
C LEU A 341 8.25 -7.39 -4.41
N MET A 342 9.30 -7.60 -5.19
CA MET A 342 9.65 -8.90 -5.79
C MET A 342 10.88 -9.43 -5.06
N ILE A 343 10.77 -10.58 -4.42
CA ILE A 343 11.93 -11.33 -3.94
C ILE A 343 12.45 -12.11 -5.15
N GLU A 344 13.49 -11.56 -5.77
CA GLU A 344 13.95 -12.04 -7.06
C GLU A 344 14.52 -13.46 -6.96
N LYS A 345 13.97 -14.38 -7.74
CA LYS A 345 14.32 -15.81 -7.73
C LYS A 345 15.82 -16.09 -7.88
N LYS A 346 16.48 -15.29 -8.70
CA LYS A 346 17.91 -15.48 -9.04
C LYS A 346 18.85 -15.05 -7.91
N SER A 347 18.56 -13.92 -7.28
CA SER A 347 19.43 -13.31 -6.26
C SER A 347 18.96 -13.54 -4.83
N GLY A 348 17.68 -13.85 -4.63
CA GLY A 348 17.04 -13.86 -3.32
C GLY A 348 16.84 -12.49 -2.71
N LEU A 349 17.13 -11.42 -3.46
CA LEU A 349 17.11 -10.05 -2.92
C LEU A 349 15.79 -9.32 -3.26
N PRO A 350 15.34 -8.41 -2.40
CA PRO A 350 14.14 -7.64 -2.67
C PRO A 350 14.39 -6.55 -3.71
N LYS A 351 13.46 -6.42 -4.66
CA LYS A 351 13.36 -5.30 -5.60
C LYS A 351 12.01 -4.66 -5.48
N LEU A 352 11.97 -3.34 -5.46
CA LEU A 352 10.73 -2.58 -5.43
C LEU A 352 10.00 -2.72 -6.78
N ILE A 353 8.73 -3.10 -6.75
CA ILE A 353 7.81 -3.12 -7.90
C ILE A 353 7.09 -1.78 -8.03
N GLU A 354 6.53 -1.33 -6.91
CA GLU A 354 5.74 -0.08 -6.82
C GLU A 354 5.59 0.34 -5.36
N TYR A 355 5.23 1.60 -5.16
CA TYR A 355 4.73 2.08 -3.88
C TYR A 355 3.22 2.27 -3.93
N ASN A 356 2.56 1.99 -2.81
CA ASN A 356 1.27 2.54 -2.47
C ASN A 356 1.48 3.46 -1.26
N VAL A 357 0.73 4.56 -1.20
CA VAL A 357 0.94 5.62 -0.18
C VAL A 357 -0.14 5.56 0.91
N ARG A 358 -0.68 4.39 1.11
CA ARG A 358 -1.78 4.09 2.03
C ARG A 358 -1.73 2.60 2.40
N PHE A 359 -2.55 2.20 3.38
CA PHE A 359 -2.69 0.78 3.70
C PHE A 359 -3.15 -0.01 2.46
N GLY A 360 -2.71 -1.25 2.36
CA GLY A 360 -3.17 -2.19 1.33
C GLY A 360 -4.61 -2.66 1.59
N ASP A 361 -5.25 -3.16 0.56
CA ASP A 361 -6.57 -3.78 0.66
C ASP A 361 -6.57 -5.02 -0.25
N PRO A 362 -6.49 -6.25 0.28
CA PRO A 362 -6.95 -6.63 1.63
C PRO A 362 -5.87 -6.85 2.71
N GLU A 363 -4.66 -6.35 2.54
CA GLU A 363 -3.59 -6.59 3.52
C GLU A 363 -3.88 -5.93 4.88
N CYS A 364 -4.53 -4.76 4.87
CA CYS A 364 -4.89 -4.04 6.10
C CYS A 364 -5.71 -4.92 7.06
N GLN A 365 -6.62 -5.73 6.51
CA GLN A 365 -7.50 -6.61 7.30
C GLN A 365 -6.68 -7.59 8.14
N VAL A 366 -5.66 -8.24 7.55
CA VAL A 366 -4.82 -9.20 8.28
C VAL A 366 -3.85 -8.51 9.26
N LEU A 367 -3.43 -7.29 8.96
CA LEU A 367 -2.61 -6.49 9.88
C LEU A 367 -3.45 -6.06 11.10
N MET A 368 -4.62 -5.49 10.87
CA MET A 368 -5.43 -4.88 11.94
C MET A 368 -5.99 -5.92 12.94
N VAL A 369 -6.29 -7.15 12.50
CA VAL A 369 -6.72 -8.19 13.45
C VAL A 369 -5.57 -8.68 14.33
N ARG A 370 -4.31 -8.54 13.87
CA ARG A 370 -3.13 -8.95 14.64
C ARG A 370 -2.53 -7.82 15.49
N LEU A 371 -2.78 -6.56 15.15
CA LEU A 371 -2.21 -5.43 15.88
C LEU A 371 -2.81 -5.34 17.30
N GLU A 372 -1.94 -5.30 18.32
CA GLU A 372 -2.34 -5.16 19.72
C GLU A 372 -2.06 -3.75 20.28
N SER A 373 -1.18 -2.99 19.62
CA SER A 373 -0.87 -1.61 20.00
C SER A 373 -2.08 -0.70 19.81
N ASP A 374 -2.11 0.39 20.56
CA ASP A 374 -3.09 1.48 20.42
C ASP A 374 -2.87 2.19 19.08
N LEU A 375 -3.71 1.87 18.09
CA LEU A 375 -3.54 2.39 16.73
C LEU A 375 -3.69 3.91 16.69
N ALA A 376 -4.65 4.48 17.45
CA ALA A 376 -4.88 5.93 17.44
C ALA A 376 -3.63 6.69 17.94
N GLN A 377 -3.02 6.20 19.03
CA GLN A 377 -1.78 6.76 19.57
C GLN A 377 -0.63 6.69 18.55
N VAL A 378 -0.46 5.53 17.91
CA VAL A 378 0.62 5.31 16.92
C VAL A 378 0.46 6.24 15.72
N LEU A 379 -0.76 6.35 15.18
CA LEU A 379 -1.01 7.21 14.01
C LEU A 379 -0.87 8.70 14.35
N LEU A 380 -1.30 9.10 15.55
CA LEU A 380 -1.12 10.47 16.02
C LEU A 380 0.37 10.79 16.21
N ALA A 381 1.16 9.87 16.76
CA ALA A 381 2.62 10.02 16.89
C ALA A 381 3.28 10.20 15.51
N ALA A 382 2.80 9.49 14.48
CA ALA A 382 3.29 9.69 13.12
C ALA A 382 3.00 11.12 12.61
N CYS A 383 1.79 11.64 12.88
CA CYS A 383 1.42 13.01 12.48
C CYS A 383 2.25 14.07 13.21
N LYS A 384 2.68 13.77 14.43
CA LYS A 384 3.49 14.70 15.27
C LYS A 384 5.00 14.58 15.03
N GLY A 385 5.48 13.60 14.26
CA GLY A 385 6.92 13.37 14.04
C GLY A 385 7.57 12.63 15.20
N GLU A 386 6.82 11.81 15.92
CA GLU A 386 7.22 11.17 17.17
C GLU A 386 7.26 9.64 17.08
N LEU A 387 7.37 9.04 15.88
CA LEU A 387 7.39 7.59 15.71
C LEU A 387 8.55 6.90 16.45
N ASN A 388 9.61 7.61 16.74
CA ASN A 388 10.73 7.07 17.52
C ASN A 388 10.38 6.85 19.00
N SER A 389 9.25 7.34 19.48
CA SER A 389 8.79 7.19 20.87
C SER A 389 7.79 6.03 21.03
N VAL A 390 7.34 5.42 19.95
CA VAL A 390 6.33 4.35 19.99
C VAL A 390 6.90 3.02 19.46
N SER A 391 6.30 1.92 19.90
CA SER A 391 6.61 0.57 19.41
C SER A 391 5.32 -0.15 19.06
N LEU A 392 5.45 -1.20 18.26
CA LEU A 392 4.30 -2.00 17.83
C LEU A 392 4.34 -3.38 18.48
N GLU A 393 3.20 -3.81 18.98
CA GLU A 393 2.97 -5.14 19.52
C GLU A 393 1.97 -5.89 18.64
N TRP A 394 2.27 -7.15 18.40
CA TRP A 394 1.50 -7.99 17.48
C TRP A 394 1.06 -9.27 18.18
N ALA A 395 -0.19 -9.65 18.03
CA ALA A 395 -0.68 -10.96 18.45
C ALA A 395 0.16 -12.07 17.80
N PRO A 396 0.53 -13.10 18.54
CA PRO A 396 1.28 -14.22 17.96
C PRO A 396 0.44 -14.99 16.92
N GLY A 397 1.12 -15.78 16.11
CA GLY A 397 0.47 -16.59 15.08
C GLY A 397 0.33 -15.86 13.76
N SER A 398 -0.70 -16.21 13.02
CA SER A 398 -0.93 -15.70 11.66
C SER A 398 -2.37 -15.25 11.47
N ALA A 399 -2.58 -14.44 10.42
CA ALA A 399 -3.93 -14.10 9.97
C ALA A 399 -4.04 -14.32 8.46
N MET A 400 -5.26 -14.62 8.01
CA MET A 400 -5.59 -14.76 6.59
C MET A 400 -6.93 -14.08 6.32
N VAL A 401 -7.03 -13.45 5.15
CA VAL A 401 -8.29 -12.91 4.63
C VAL A 401 -8.58 -13.56 3.28
N VAL A 402 -9.81 -14.03 3.10
CA VAL A 402 -10.36 -14.49 1.83
C VAL A 402 -11.39 -13.45 1.37
N VAL A 403 -11.19 -12.89 0.18
CA VAL A 403 -12.11 -11.89 -0.38
C VAL A 403 -13.22 -12.61 -1.14
N MET A 404 -14.46 -12.29 -0.80
CA MET A 404 -15.63 -12.68 -1.59
C MET A 404 -16.00 -11.52 -2.52
N ALA A 405 -16.11 -11.80 -3.81
CA ALA A 405 -16.31 -10.82 -4.88
C ALA A 405 -17.57 -11.14 -5.68
N SER A 406 -18.20 -10.11 -6.27
CA SER A 406 -19.35 -10.28 -7.16
C SER A 406 -18.96 -11.01 -8.44
N ASN A 407 -19.79 -11.92 -8.90
CA ASN A 407 -19.59 -12.64 -10.17
C ASN A 407 -19.40 -11.64 -11.31
N GLY A 408 -18.33 -11.85 -12.09
CA GLY A 408 -17.91 -10.94 -13.15
C GLY A 408 -16.73 -10.02 -12.79
N TYR A 409 -16.47 -9.80 -11.49
CA TYR A 409 -15.32 -8.99 -11.05
C TYR A 409 -13.99 -9.62 -11.53
N PRO A 410 -12.99 -8.84 -12.02
CA PRO A 410 -12.86 -7.37 -12.01
C PRO A 410 -13.50 -6.64 -13.21
N GLY A 411 -14.27 -7.34 -14.04
CA GLY A 411 -15.07 -6.75 -15.11
C GLY A 411 -16.42 -6.25 -14.59
N SER A 412 -17.43 -6.25 -15.44
CA SER A 412 -18.79 -5.85 -15.09
C SER A 412 -19.45 -6.89 -14.17
N TYR A 413 -20.14 -6.45 -13.15
CA TYR A 413 -20.80 -7.31 -12.16
C TYR A 413 -22.18 -6.78 -11.81
N VAL A 414 -23.05 -7.69 -11.33
CA VAL A 414 -24.42 -7.37 -10.92
C VAL A 414 -24.41 -6.89 -9.47
N LYS A 415 -25.14 -5.81 -9.21
CA LYS A 415 -25.39 -5.27 -7.86
C LYS A 415 -26.74 -5.76 -7.34
N GLY A 416 -26.96 -5.67 -6.04
CA GLY A 416 -28.22 -5.96 -5.38
C GLY A 416 -28.47 -7.43 -5.08
N THR A 417 -27.50 -8.32 -5.29
CA THR A 417 -27.62 -9.74 -4.95
C THR A 417 -27.52 -9.93 -3.43
N LYS A 418 -28.52 -10.62 -2.82
CA LYS A 418 -28.63 -10.80 -1.36
C LYS A 418 -27.53 -11.71 -0.81
N ILE A 419 -27.03 -11.32 0.36
CA ILE A 419 -25.97 -12.04 1.10
C ILE A 419 -26.56 -12.41 2.48
N LYS A 420 -26.51 -13.69 2.82
CA LYS A 420 -27.09 -14.20 4.07
C LYS A 420 -26.05 -14.90 4.92
N ASN A 421 -26.35 -15.08 6.20
CA ASN A 421 -25.56 -15.82 7.18
C ASN A 421 -24.19 -15.17 7.49
N ILE A 422 -24.11 -13.84 7.43
CA ILE A 422 -22.86 -13.13 7.74
C ILE A 422 -22.50 -13.27 9.23
N GLU A 423 -23.51 -13.16 10.11
CA GLU A 423 -23.31 -13.29 11.56
C GLU A 423 -22.94 -14.72 11.95
N GLU A 424 -23.62 -15.71 11.36
CA GLU A 424 -23.30 -17.12 11.56
C GLU A 424 -21.89 -17.44 11.10
N ALA A 425 -21.48 -16.88 9.97
CA ALA A 425 -20.13 -17.04 9.43
C ALA A 425 -19.08 -16.42 10.37
N GLU A 426 -19.34 -15.23 10.93
CA GLU A 426 -18.42 -14.62 11.89
C GLU A 426 -18.31 -15.45 13.17
N ALA A 427 -19.37 -16.14 13.56
CA ALA A 427 -19.40 -17.03 14.73
C ALA A 427 -18.86 -18.45 14.43
N ALA A 428 -18.57 -18.81 13.16
CA ALA A 428 -18.20 -20.18 12.75
C ALA A 428 -16.89 -20.70 13.36
N ALA A 429 -15.98 -19.81 13.73
CA ALA A 429 -14.72 -20.17 14.39
C ALA A 429 -14.17 -19.01 15.22
N PRO A 430 -13.43 -19.30 16.29
CA PRO A 430 -12.83 -18.22 17.10
C PRO A 430 -11.80 -17.45 16.29
N GLY A 431 -11.77 -16.14 16.46
CA GLY A 431 -10.83 -15.25 15.79
C GLY A 431 -11.21 -14.90 14.35
N VAL A 432 -12.42 -15.22 13.93
CA VAL A 432 -12.99 -14.74 12.67
C VAL A 432 -13.51 -13.31 12.85
N LYS A 433 -13.29 -12.47 11.85
CA LYS A 433 -13.88 -11.13 11.71
C LYS A 433 -14.19 -10.88 10.23
N ILE A 434 -15.40 -10.46 9.95
CA ILE A 434 -15.84 -10.19 8.58
C ILE A 434 -15.82 -8.68 8.35
N PHE A 435 -14.99 -8.24 7.41
CA PHE A 435 -14.89 -6.84 7.02
C PHE A 435 -15.70 -6.58 5.76
N HIS A 436 -16.69 -5.71 5.87
CA HIS A 436 -17.53 -5.29 4.75
C HIS A 436 -16.78 -4.30 3.87
N ALA A 437 -16.92 -4.47 2.56
CA ALA A 437 -16.37 -3.56 1.54
C ALA A 437 -17.54 -3.06 0.68
N GLY A 438 -17.79 -3.66 -0.47
CA GLY A 438 -18.86 -3.24 -1.35
C GLY A 438 -20.22 -3.81 -0.96
N THR A 439 -20.70 -3.51 0.23
CA THR A 439 -22.05 -3.92 0.71
C THR A 439 -22.99 -2.72 0.82
N ALA A 440 -24.28 -2.98 0.69
CA ALA A 440 -25.37 -2.06 0.98
C ALA A 440 -26.46 -2.83 1.72
N VAL A 441 -27.51 -2.12 2.17
CA VAL A 441 -28.70 -2.73 2.76
C VAL A 441 -29.87 -2.40 1.84
N ASP A 442 -30.71 -3.38 1.54
CA ASP A 442 -31.90 -3.18 0.70
C ASP A 442 -33.10 -2.69 1.52
N ALA A 443 -34.25 -2.51 0.87
CA ALA A 443 -35.48 -2.02 1.51
C ALA A 443 -36.03 -2.99 2.57
N ASP A 444 -35.67 -4.26 2.49
CA ASP A 444 -36.08 -5.30 3.46
C ASP A 444 -35.14 -5.36 4.68
N GLY A 445 -34.02 -4.67 4.64
CA GLY A 445 -33.00 -4.71 5.67
C GLY A 445 -31.91 -5.77 5.45
N ASP A 446 -31.94 -6.47 4.32
CA ASP A 446 -30.95 -7.51 4.00
C ASP A 446 -29.66 -6.90 3.41
N TYR A 447 -28.53 -7.49 3.75
CA TYR A 447 -27.27 -7.15 3.10
C TYR A 447 -27.27 -7.58 1.63
N VAL A 448 -26.81 -6.66 0.77
CA VAL A 448 -26.69 -6.89 -0.68
C VAL A 448 -25.32 -6.45 -1.19
N ALA A 449 -24.86 -7.10 -2.25
CA ALA A 449 -23.63 -6.72 -2.93
C ALA A 449 -23.82 -5.39 -3.68
N ASN A 450 -22.92 -4.43 -3.48
CA ASN A 450 -22.92 -3.12 -4.16
C ASN A 450 -21.54 -2.78 -4.75
N GLY A 451 -20.60 -3.70 -4.71
CA GLY A 451 -19.23 -3.51 -5.21
C GLY A 451 -18.66 -4.74 -5.86
N GLY A 452 -17.46 -4.63 -6.40
CA GLY A 452 -16.74 -5.77 -6.97
C GLY A 452 -16.23 -6.70 -5.90
N ARG A 453 -15.37 -6.20 -4.98
CA ARG A 453 -15.02 -6.91 -3.73
C ARG A 453 -16.04 -6.51 -2.69
N VAL A 454 -16.59 -7.49 -2.00
CA VAL A 454 -17.79 -7.27 -1.17
C VAL A 454 -17.55 -7.57 0.31
N LEU A 455 -16.91 -8.70 0.62
CA LEU A 455 -16.57 -9.08 1.99
C LEU A 455 -15.13 -9.56 2.07
N GLY A 456 -14.45 -9.25 3.16
CA GLY A 456 -13.15 -9.82 3.53
C GLY A 456 -13.31 -10.73 4.74
N ILE A 457 -13.33 -12.03 4.52
CA ILE A 457 -13.49 -13.02 5.59
C ILE A 457 -12.11 -13.26 6.20
N THR A 458 -11.88 -12.68 7.38
CA THR A 458 -10.55 -12.64 8.00
C THR A 458 -10.53 -13.52 9.24
N ALA A 459 -9.46 -14.30 9.43
CA ALA A 459 -9.34 -15.13 10.62
C ALA A 459 -7.90 -15.11 11.16
N LYS A 460 -7.77 -15.15 12.49
CA LYS A 460 -6.51 -15.40 13.19
C LYS A 460 -6.38 -16.90 13.53
N GLY A 461 -5.15 -17.39 13.53
CA GLY A 461 -4.81 -18.73 13.98
C GLY A 461 -3.44 -18.76 14.64
N LYS A 462 -3.13 -19.84 15.37
CA LYS A 462 -1.79 -20.05 15.94
C LYS A 462 -0.71 -20.09 14.87
N ASP A 463 -1.10 -20.46 13.66
CA ASP A 463 -0.27 -20.53 12.46
C ASP A 463 -1.13 -20.26 11.23
N LEU A 464 -0.51 -20.21 10.06
CA LEU A 464 -1.19 -19.89 8.80
C LEU A 464 -2.20 -20.98 8.39
N GLU A 465 -1.93 -22.24 8.71
CA GLU A 465 -2.85 -23.33 8.39
C GLU A 465 -4.17 -23.20 9.17
N GLU A 466 -4.08 -22.94 10.46
CA GLU A 466 -5.26 -22.73 11.30
C GLU A 466 -6.04 -21.46 10.87
N ALA A 467 -5.31 -20.38 10.58
CA ALA A 467 -5.95 -19.14 10.09
C ALA A 467 -6.74 -19.41 8.79
N ARG A 468 -6.13 -20.16 7.86
CA ARG A 468 -6.79 -20.58 6.60
C ARG A 468 -8.04 -21.40 6.87
N ASP A 469 -7.92 -22.43 7.69
CA ASP A 469 -9.03 -23.37 7.94
C ASP A 469 -10.21 -22.64 8.59
N ARG A 470 -9.96 -21.70 9.50
CA ARG A 470 -10.98 -20.85 10.13
C ARG A 470 -11.64 -19.90 9.11
N ALA A 471 -10.84 -19.25 8.27
CA ALA A 471 -11.34 -18.32 7.25
C ALA A 471 -12.25 -19.06 6.25
N TYR A 472 -11.81 -20.23 5.74
CA TYR A 472 -12.62 -20.98 4.78
C TYR A 472 -13.87 -21.60 5.41
N ARG A 473 -13.81 -22.04 6.67
CA ARG A 473 -15.01 -22.47 7.40
C ARG A 473 -16.07 -21.36 7.43
N ALA A 474 -15.65 -20.14 7.73
CA ALA A 474 -16.55 -18.98 7.75
C ALA A 474 -17.06 -18.64 6.34
N VAL A 475 -16.20 -18.70 5.32
CA VAL A 475 -16.61 -18.50 3.91
C VAL A 475 -17.73 -19.47 3.52
N GLU A 476 -17.64 -20.74 3.93
CA GLU A 476 -18.61 -21.80 3.58
C GLU A 476 -19.98 -21.59 4.22
N GLU A 477 -20.06 -20.86 5.34
CA GLU A 477 -21.34 -20.51 5.99
C GLU A 477 -22.10 -19.43 5.22
N ILE A 478 -21.41 -18.55 4.47
CA ILE A 478 -22.04 -17.44 3.77
C ILE A 478 -22.83 -17.98 2.56
N LYS A 479 -24.11 -17.59 2.49
CA LYS A 479 -25.00 -17.92 1.38
C LYS A 479 -25.16 -16.75 0.44
N TRP A 480 -24.44 -16.79 -0.68
CA TRP A 480 -24.44 -15.72 -1.68
C TRP A 480 -24.19 -16.29 -3.09
N GLU A 481 -25.29 -16.53 -3.82
CA GLU A 481 -25.26 -17.08 -5.20
C GLU A 481 -24.62 -16.09 -6.20
N GLY A 482 -24.67 -14.79 -5.91
CA GLY A 482 -24.09 -13.75 -6.76
C GLY A 482 -22.58 -13.54 -6.59
N GLY A 483 -21.93 -14.35 -5.75
CA GLY A 483 -20.54 -14.16 -5.39
C GLY A 483 -19.62 -15.34 -5.68
N PHE A 484 -18.34 -15.09 -5.63
CA PHE A 484 -17.29 -16.10 -5.73
C PHE A 484 -16.09 -15.72 -4.86
N TYR A 485 -15.21 -16.67 -4.65
CA TYR A 485 -13.95 -16.48 -3.92
C TYR A 485 -12.90 -17.46 -4.44
N ARG A 486 -11.63 -17.17 -4.18
CA ARG A 486 -10.53 -18.11 -4.49
C ARG A 486 -10.45 -19.18 -3.39
N LYS A 487 -10.25 -20.44 -3.84
CA LYS A 487 -10.18 -21.61 -2.94
C LYS A 487 -8.76 -21.92 -2.48
N ASP A 488 -7.78 -21.11 -2.91
CA ASP A 488 -6.37 -21.42 -2.75
C ASP A 488 -5.56 -20.31 -2.06
N ILE A 489 -6.19 -19.37 -1.35
CA ILE A 489 -5.47 -18.31 -0.64
C ILE A 489 -4.46 -18.97 0.32
N GLY A 490 -3.20 -18.51 0.28
CA GLY A 490 -2.11 -19.08 1.07
C GLY A 490 -1.38 -20.23 0.40
N TRP A 491 -1.73 -20.64 -0.81
CA TRP A 491 -1.16 -21.83 -1.45
C TRP A 491 0.37 -21.76 -1.62
N ARG A 492 0.94 -20.57 -1.73
CA ARG A 492 2.40 -20.40 -1.85
C ARG A 492 3.13 -20.70 -0.54
N ALA A 493 2.51 -20.43 0.59
CA ALA A 493 3.11 -20.57 1.92
C ALA A 493 2.74 -21.91 2.60
N LEU A 494 1.70 -22.58 2.14
CA LEU A 494 1.19 -23.80 2.76
C LEU A 494 1.30 -24.98 1.79
N PRO A 495 1.74 -26.15 2.27
CA PRO A 495 1.72 -27.33 1.43
C PRO A 495 0.29 -27.66 1.01
N LEU A 496 0.14 -28.08 -0.23
CA LEU A 496 -1.16 -28.54 -0.74
C LEU A 496 -1.61 -29.75 0.08
N LYS A 497 -2.76 -29.62 0.74
CA LYS A 497 -3.39 -30.80 1.36
C LYS A 497 -3.70 -31.80 0.23
N GLN A 498 -3.01 -32.92 0.20
CA GLN A 498 -3.43 -34.04 -0.64
C GLN A 498 -4.81 -34.45 -0.14
N LYS A 499 -5.82 -34.35 -1.00
CA LYS A 499 -7.11 -34.97 -0.68
C LYS A 499 -6.83 -36.45 -0.49
N SER A 500 -7.02 -36.94 0.73
CA SER A 500 -7.12 -38.38 0.96
C SER A 500 -8.32 -38.86 0.13
N LEU A 501 -8.02 -39.61 -0.90
CA LEU A 501 -9.03 -40.31 -1.73
C LEU A 501 -9.82 -41.28 -0.88
#